data_9e7d4de11d8fa886d89ac70d9dfb091d
#
_entry.id   9e7d4de11d8fa886d89ac70d9dfb091d
#
_cell.length_a   1.000
_cell.length_b   1.000
_cell.length_c   1.000
_cell.angle_alpha   90.00
_cell.angle_beta   90.00
_cell.angle_gamma   90.00
#
_symmetry.space_group_name_H-M   'P 1'
#
loop_
_entity.id
_entity.type
_entity.pdbx_description
1 polymer ?
#
loop_
_entity_poly.entity_id
_entity_poly.type
_entity_poly.pdbx_seq_one_letter_code
_entity_poly.pdbx_strand_id
1 'polypeptide(L)'
;MENINVNPFGDLPQALVEEMLSKSQEVGDALLHVSREVQSKRAALRKNLEDHRLLRRDSEFAVVMPPTTCGVDGACAKEELLSVDILAAAAVALEGLTPPSEKRYWEDPHHHAYVKNEKHDAETYTILRGIMIGMEQILAQKAPHDVIFIDGSLTTPLIFLNQAIGKASVSRNTDMAVSKKLFEILPEALKAYQEVLASTRTDKSWVAMPKYTTHREIGIQLGWDQSYDDRALLTFLLNPGELTKPIEFEQPDEPWHLTYEPCEKEIEAIKNSLTKLRIIYYKPHDWVPALRIEMGPSIASNDYQVATILQAIKYQCSSPSIFEPYPLFIADRMVKSLGGALPTFRSVVTRQMAENYEGDMGEIFLSMHGYRTEKIK
;
A
#
# COMPACT_ATOMS: atom_id res chain seq x y z
N MET A 1 -3.72 -9.00 31.91
CA MET A 1 -2.76 -8.99 30.79
C MET A 1 -1.56 -8.22 31.29
N GLU A 2 -0.51 -8.94 31.66
CA GLU A 2 0.74 -8.32 32.09
C GLU A 2 1.35 -7.61 30.87
N ASN A 3 1.56 -6.31 31.02
CA ASN A 3 2.42 -5.55 30.12
C ASN A 3 3.82 -6.12 30.27
N ILE A 4 4.20 -7.02 29.38
CA ILE A 4 5.60 -7.39 29.19
C ILE A 4 6.26 -6.12 28.66
N ASN A 5 6.93 -5.43 29.57
CA ASN A 5 7.74 -4.25 29.25
C ASN A 5 8.96 -4.76 28.49
N VAL A 6 8.80 -5.04 27.19
CA VAL A 6 9.91 -5.48 26.33
C VAL A 6 10.83 -4.28 26.20
N ASN A 7 11.99 -4.36 26.86
CA ASN A 7 13.05 -3.38 26.66
C ASN A 7 13.45 -3.42 25.17
N PRO A 8 13.21 -2.39 24.38
CA PRO A 8 13.51 -2.40 22.94
C PRO A 8 15.01 -2.54 22.65
N PHE A 9 15.86 -2.33 23.66
CA PHE A 9 17.32 -2.48 23.57
C PHE A 9 17.83 -3.75 24.23
N GLY A 10 16.93 -4.63 24.75
CA GLY A 10 17.31 -5.75 25.59
C GLY A 10 18.27 -6.75 24.94
N ASP A 11 18.18 -6.91 23.63
CA ASP A 11 19.00 -7.85 22.86
C ASP A 11 20.24 -7.18 22.23
N LEU A 12 20.44 -5.88 22.43
CA LEU A 12 21.59 -5.15 21.89
C LEU A 12 22.74 -5.09 22.90
N PRO A 13 24.01 -5.20 22.45
CA PRO A 13 25.16 -4.95 23.30
C PRO A 13 25.09 -3.53 23.89
N GLN A 14 25.40 -3.40 25.19
CA GLN A 14 25.33 -2.12 25.89
C GLN A 14 26.15 -1.02 25.18
N ALA A 15 27.36 -1.33 24.72
CA ALA A 15 28.19 -0.36 23.98
C ALA A 15 27.53 0.18 22.70
N LEU A 16 26.77 -0.69 21.98
CA LEU A 16 26.02 -0.26 20.80
C LEU A 16 24.88 0.69 21.17
N VAL A 17 24.15 0.40 22.25
CA VAL A 17 23.08 1.27 22.76
C VAL A 17 23.64 2.62 23.17
N GLU A 18 24.76 2.65 23.89
CA GLU A 18 25.45 3.89 24.32
C GLU A 18 25.90 4.71 23.09
N GLU A 19 26.45 4.06 22.07
CA GLU A 19 26.87 4.73 20.84
C GLU A 19 25.64 5.30 20.08
N MET A 20 24.55 4.55 19.92
CA MET A 20 23.31 5.04 19.31
C MET A 20 22.74 6.23 20.07
N LEU A 21 22.67 6.16 21.40
CA LEU A 21 22.15 7.24 22.23
C LEU A 21 23.05 8.48 22.21
N SER A 22 24.38 8.32 22.10
CA SER A 22 25.31 9.43 21.96
C SER A 22 25.07 10.28 20.71
N LYS A 23 24.50 9.70 19.66
CA LYS A 23 24.13 10.39 18.41
C LYS A 23 22.77 11.08 18.44
N SER A 24 21.97 10.85 19.48
CA SER A 24 20.60 11.36 19.55
C SER A 24 20.51 12.88 19.49
N GLN A 25 21.45 13.59 20.11
CA GLN A 25 21.50 15.05 20.07
C GLN A 25 21.82 15.57 18.67
N GLU A 26 22.85 15.04 18.01
CA GLU A 26 23.23 15.39 16.64
C GLU A 26 22.08 15.21 15.66
N VAL A 27 21.42 14.03 15.73
CA VAL A 27 20.24 13.73 14.89
C VAL A 27 19.07 14.65 15.24
N GLY A 28 18.83 14.90 16.52
CA GLY A 28 17.77 15.82 16.99
C GLY A 28 17.98 17.25 16.49
N ASP A 29 19.19 17.76 16.57
CA ASP A 29 19.54 19.11 16.10
C ASP A 29 19.38 19.22 14.58
N ALA A 30 19.78 18.20 13.83
CA ALA A 30 19.58 18.15 12.38
C ALA A 30 18.08 18.17 12.00
N LEU A 31 17.25 17.35 12.66
CA LEU A 31 15.79 17.34 12.44
C LEU A 31 15.14 18.68 12.82
N LEU A 32 15.60 19.28 13.92
CA LEU A 32 15.10 20.59 14.35
C LEU A 32 15.46 21.71 13.36
N HIS A 33 16.65 21.66 12.77
CA HIS A 33 17.06 22.59 11.72
C HIS A 33 16.12 22.51 10.52
N VAL A 34 15.81 21.30 10.04
CA VAL A 34 14.86 21.04 8.95
C VAL A 34 13.48 21.63 9.28
N SER A 35 12.97 21.38 10.48
CA SER A 35 11.67 21.88 10.91
C SER A 35 11.61 23.41 10.95
N ARG A 36 12.67 24.06 11.44
CA ARG A 36 12.79 25.53 11.48
C ARG A 36 12.85 26.14 10.09
N GLU A 37 13.58 25.51 9.18
CA GLU A 37 13.67 25.94 7.78
C GLU A 37 12.29 25.94 7.12
N VAL A 38 11.52 24.84 7.22
CA VAL A 38 10.16 24.74 6.69
C VAL A 38 9.27 25.82 7.32
N GLN A 39 9.34 26.01 8.64
CA GLN A 39 8.55 27.04 9.33
C GLN A 39 8.89 28.45 8.84
N SER A 40 10.16 28.77 8.63
CA SER A 40 10.60 30.09 8.14
C SER A 40 10.09 30.39 6.72
N LYS A 41 9.96 29.38 5.87
CA LYS A 41 9.49 29.48 4.48
C LYS A 41 7.96 29.34 4.37
N ARG A 42 7.27 28.91 5.42
CA ARG A 42 5.85 28.53 5.39
C ARG A 42 4.94 29.58 4.77
N ALA A 43 5.07 30.84 5.20
CA ALA A 43 4.22 31.93 4.70
C ALA A 43 4.45 32.20 3.20
N ALA A 44 5.70 32.15 2.74
CA ALA A 44 6.04 32.37 1.34
C ALA A 44 5.56 31.21 0.45
N LEU A 45 5.77 29.95 0.89
CA LEU A 45 5.32 28.77 0.17
C LEU A 45 3.80 28.70 0.09
N ARG A 46 3.10 29.04 1.20
CA ARG A 46 1.63 29.11 1.21
C ARG A 46 1.11 30.19 0.26
N LYS A 47 1.70 31.38 0.29
CA LYS A 47 1.33 32.46 -0.64
C LYS A 47 1.54 32.01 -2.09
N ASN A 48 2.60 31.30 -2.39
CA ASN A 48 2.88 30.76 -3.72
C ASN A 48 1.76 29.79 -4.18
N LEU A 49 1.24 28.91 -3.30
CA LEU A 49 0.08 28.07 -3.59
C LEU A 49 -1.19 28.90 -3.88
N GLU A 50 -1.44 29.96 -3.12
CA GLU A 50 -2.59 30.87 -3.27
C GLU A 50 -2.49 31.66 -4.58
N ASP A 51 -1.35 32.26 -4.88
CA ASP A 51 -1.10 33.03 -6.10
C ASP A 51 -1.30 32.19 -7.36
N HIS A 52 -0.94 30.90 -7.33
CA HIS A 52 -1.19 29.93 -8.40
C HIS A 52 -2.58 29.31 -8.36
N ARG A 53 -3.43 29.72 -7.40
CA ARG A 53 -4.82 29.22 -7.22
C ARG A 53 -4.90 27.69 -7.13
N LEU A 54 -3.91 27.07 -6.47
CA LEU A 54 -3.86 25.62 -6.27
C LEU A 54 -4.66 25.16 -5.05
N LEU A 55 -5.00 26.06 -4.12
CA LEU A 55 -5.77 25.71 -2.92
C LEU A 55 -7.27 25.71 -3.18
N ARG A 56 -7.95 24.72 -2.61
CA ARG A 56 -9.40 24.65 -2.44
C ARG A 56 -9.74 24.22 -1.01
N ARG A 57 -11.01 24.32 -0.64
CA ARG A 57 -11.54 23.83 0.64
C ARG A 57 -12.62 22.78 0.41
N ASP A 58 -12.70 21.81 1.31
CA ASP A 58 -13.77 20.80 1.28
C ASP A 58 -15.16 21.43 1.36
N SER A 59 -15.30 22.58 2.04
CA SER A 59 -16.53 23.37 2.12
C SER A 59 -16.98 24.04 0.81
N GLU A 60 -16.14 24.05 -0.22
CA GLU A 60 -16.49 24.56 -1.55
C GLU A 60 -17.25 23.53 -2.40
N PHE A 61 -17.22 22.28 -1.97
CA PHE A 61 -17.90 21.18 -2.65
C PHE A 61 -19.32 20.97 -2.12
N ALA A 62 -20.11 20.21 -2.86
CA ALA A 62 -21.44 19.83 -2.42
C ALA A 62 -21.37 19.05 -1.09
N VAL A 63 -22.33 19.30 -0.22
CA VAL A 63 -22.50 18.51 1.02
C VAL A 63 -23.01 17.13 0.63
N VAL A 64 -22.23 16.11 0.90
CA VAL A 64 -22.59 14.72 0.67
C VAL A 64 -22.64 13.95 1.99
N MET A 65 -23.49 12.94 2.08
CA MET A 65 -23.49 12.04 3.22
C MET A 65 -22.21 11.19 3.21
N PRO A 66 -21.71 10.75 4.39
CA PRO A 66 -20.59 9.82 4.44
C PRO A 66 -20.92 8.57 3.61
N PRO A 67 -20.08 8.23 2.62
CA PRO A 67 -20.31 7.05 1.78
C PRO A 67 -19.84 5.78 2.47
N THR A 68 -20.26 4.63 1.94
CA THR A 68 -19.68 3.34 2.30
C THR A 68 -18.25 3.22 1.78
N THR A 69 -17.37 2.60 2.55
CA THR A 69 -15.94 2.55 2.23
C THR A 69 -15.36 1.17 2.44
N CYS A 70 -14.34 0.84 1.64
CA CYS A 70 -13.52 -0.35 1.78
C CYS A 70 -12.04 0.01 1.70
N GLY A 71 -11.21 -0.65 2.49
CA GLY A 71 -9.74 -0.61 2.37
C GLY A 71 -9.22 -1.95 1.87
N VAL A 72 -8.28 -1.91 0.92
CA VAL A 72 -7.66 -3.10 0.34
C VAL A 72 -6.16 -3.02 0.50
N ASP A 73 -5.57 -4.08 1.02
CA ASP A 73 -4.12 -4.22 1.18
C ASP A 73 -3.69 -5.68 1.10
N GLY A 74 -2.42 -5.93 0.79
CA GLY A 74 -1.85 -7.26 0.69
C GLY A 74 -0.47 -7.37 1.31
N ALA A 75 -0.11 -8.59 1.67
CA ALA A 75 1.24 -8.92 2.10
C ALA A 75 1.68 -10.26 1.50
N CYS A 76 2.98 -10.41 1.35
CA CYS A 76 3.60 -11.69 1.08
C CYS A 76 4.75 -11.95 2.04
N ALA A 77 4.96 -13.21 2.35
CA ALA A 77 6.02 -13.64 3.23
C ALA A 77 6.63 -14.96 2.72
N LYS A 78 7.91 -15.12 2.99
CA LYS A 78 8.69 -16.32 2.66
C LYS A 78 9.41 -16.79 3.91
N GLU A 79 9.34 -18.09 4.20
CA GLU A 79 10.14 -18.73 5.22
C GLU A 79 11.08 -19.74 4.56
N GLU A 80 12.37 -19.52 4.71
CA GLU A 80 13.42 -20.35 4.12
C GLU A 80 13.73 -21.49 5.07
N LEU A 81 13.46 -22.73 4.62
CA LEU A 81 13.82 -23.96 5.32
C LEU A 81 15.09 -24.54 4.73
N LEU A 82 15.57 -25.64 5.26
CA LEU A 82 16.82 -26.29 4.75
C LEU A 82 16.72 -26.71 3.29
N SER A 83 15.60 -27.23 2.85
CA SER A 83 15.43 -27.86 1.52
C SER A 83 14.44 -27.14 0.60
N VAL A 84 13.54 -26.32 1.15
CA VAL A 84 12.45 -25.63 0.43
C VAL A 84 12.10 -24.30 1.09
N ASP A 85 11.42 -23.45 0.35
CA ASP A 85 10.77 -22.25 0.90
C ASP A 85 9.29 -22.52 1.15
N ILE A 86 8.75 -21.99 2.25
CA ILE A 86 7.30 -21.83 2.43
C ILE A 86 6.93 -20.42 2.00
N LEU A 87 6.04 -20.33 1.05
CA LEU A 87 5.56 -19.07 0.46
C LEU A 87 4.14 -18.81 0.91
N ALA A 88 3.85 -17.58 1.29
CA ALA A 88 2.50 -17.13 1.57
C ALA A 88 2.28 -15.73 0.98
N ALA A 89 1.19 -15.56 0.24
CA ALA A 89 0.67 -14.27 -0.17
C ALA A 89 -0.80 -14.17 0.24
N ALA A 90 -1.21 -13.02 0.70
CA ALA A 90 -2.59 -12.74 1.03
C ALA A 90 -2.93 -11.30 0.66
N ALA A 91 -4.18 -11.07 0.28
CA ALA A 91 -4.78 -9.76 0.18
C ALA A 91 -6.10 -9.78 0.95
N VAL A 92 -6.45 -8.67 1.58
CA VAL A 92 -7.71 -8.49 2.30
C VAL A 92 -8.43 -7.23 1.83
N ALA A 93 -9.75 -7.29 1.85
CA ALA A 93 -10.63 -6.15 1.65
C ALA A 93 -11.52 -6.01 2.89
N LEU A 94 -11.46 -4.87 3.56
CA LEU A 94 -12.15 -4.61 4.80
C LEU A 94 -13.07 -3.41 4.66
N GLU A 95 -14.32 -3.57 5.10
CA GLU A 95 -15.29 -2.48 5.19
C GLU A 95 -14.91 -1.48 6.29
N GLY A 96 -15.04 -0.19 5.99
CA GLY A 96 -14.76 0.91 6.93
C GLY A 96 -15.81 1.07 8.02
N LEU A 97 -15.71 2.19 8.73
CA LEU A 97 -16.76 2.60 9.66
C LEU A 97 -18.05 2.82 8.88
N THR A 98 -19.09 2.08 9.26
CA THR A 98 -20.39 2.15 8.59
C THR A 98 -21.08 3.49 8.89
N PRO A 99 -21.48 4.27 7.88
CA PRO A 99 -22.27 5.47 8.10
C PRO A 99 -23.62 5.16 8.79
N PRO A 100 -24.17 6.07 9.62
CA PRO A 100 -25.42 5.81 10.32
C PRO A 100 -26.63 5.55 9.42
N SER A 101 -26.60 6.04 8.17
CA SER A 101 -27.65 5.83 7.15
C SER A 101 -27.52 4.54 6.38
N GLU A 102 -26.42 3.82 6.54
CA GLU A 102 -26.04 2.69 5.72
C GLU A 102 -26.02 1.38 6.53
N LYS A 103 -25.97 0.26 5.82
CA LYS A 103 -25.75 -1.08 6.37
C LYS A 103 -24.44 -1.63 5.87
N ARG A 104 -23.84 -2.49 6.67
CA ARG A 104 -22.65 -3.24 6.24
C ARG A 104 -22.99 -4.16 5.08
N TYR A 105 -22.10 -4.23 4.11
CA TYR A 105 -22.17 -5.20 3.02
C TYR A 105 -21.60 -6.56 3.43
N TRP A 106 -20.61 -6.56 4.32
CA TRP A 106 -19.87 -7.75 4.71
C TRP A 106 -19.87 -7.91 6.23
N GLU A 107 -20.12 -9.13 6.71
CA GLU A 107 -19.95 -9.48 8.12
C GLU A 107 -18.48 -9.62 8.46
N ASP A 108 -17.73 -10.33 7.61
CA ASP A 108 -16.30 -10.60 7.73
C ASP A 108 -15.50 -9.99 6.58
N PRO A 109 -14.18 -9.70 6.78
CA PRO A 109 -13.30 -9.25 5.71
C PRO A 109 -13.23 -10.25 4.56
N HIS A 110 -13.31 -9.77 3.32
CA HIS A 110 -13.04 -10.57 2.15
C HIS A 110 -11.54 -10.74 1.96
N HIS A 111 -11.12 -11.91 1.50
CA HIS A 111 -9.70 -12.19 1.32
C HIS A 111 -9.43 -13.15 0.17
N HIS A 112 -8.20 -13.07 -0.33
CA HIS A 112 -7.58 -14.11 -1.14
C HIS A 112 -6.27 -14.52 -0.48
N ALA A 113 -5.93 -15.81 -0.58
CA ALA A 113 -4.68 -16.34 -0.06
C ALA A 113 -4.07 -17.37 -1.01
N TYR A 114 -2.76 -17.40 -1.02
CA TYR A 114 -1.94 -18.42 -1.68
C TYR A 114 -0.86 -18.87 -0.71
N VAL A 115 -0.81 -20.17 -0.43
CA VAL A 115 0.24 -20.78 0.41
C VAL A 115 0.77 -22.00 -0.32
N LYS A 116 2.09 -22.08 -0.49
CA LYS A 116 2.73 -23.20 -1.20
C LYS A 116 4.19 -23.34 -0.74
N ASN A 117 4.72 -24.56 -0.86
CA ASN A 117 6.15 -24.79 -0.79
C ASN A 117 6.77 -24.70 -2.20
N GLU A 118 7.99 -24.21 -2.29
CA GLU A 118 8.75 -24.08 -3.55
C GLU A 118 10.23 -24.37 -3.29
N LYS A 119 10.97 -24.73 -4.32
CA LYS A 119 12.43 -24.84 -4.25
C LYS A 119 13.04 -23.45 -4.02
N HIS A 120 14.19 -23.41 -3.35
CA HIS A 120 14.93 -22.16 -3.18
C HIS A 120 15.27 -21.52 -4.53
N ASP A 121 14.78 -20.33 -4.75
CA ASP A 121 15.15 -19.50 -5.89
C ASP A 121 15.05 -18.02 -5.50
N ALA A 122 16.01 -17.21 -5.96
CA ALA A 122 16.09 -15.78 -5.65
C ALA A 122 14.90 -14.99 -6.21
N GLU A 123 14.27 -15.47 -7.26
CA GLU A 123 13.18 -14.77 -7.95
C GLU A 123 11.79 -15.07 -7.38
N THR A 124 11.68 -16.13 -6.59
CA THR A 124 10.41 -16.61 -6.01
C THR A 124 9.64 -15.49 -5.30
N TYR A 125 10.34 -14.68 -4.50
CA TYR A 125 9.69 -13.60 -3.75
C TYR A 125 9.13 -12.50 -4.67
N THR A 126 9.82 -12.20 -5.77
CA THR A 126 9.33 -11.23 -6.77
C THR A 126 8.06 -11.72 -7.46
N ILE A 127 8.01 -13.02 -7.81
CA ILE A 127 6.84 -13.63 -8.43
C ILE A 127 5.67 -13.67 -7.42
N LEU A 128 5.95 -14.05 -6.18
CA LEU A 128 4.96 -14.08 -5.10
C LEU A 128 4.32 -12.70 -4.86
N ARG A 129 5.13 -11.64 -4.90
CA ARG A 129 4.63 -10.26 -4.80
C ARG A 129 3.70 -9.90 -5.95
N GLY A 130 3.96 -10.38 -7.16
CA GLY A 130 3.04 -10.23 -8.30
C GLY A 130 1.69 -10.91 -8.05
N ILE A 131 1.68 -12.10 -7.43
CA ILE A 131 0.43 -12.78 -7.02
C ILE A 131 -0.34 -11.94 -6.00
N MET A 132 0.33 -11.45 -4.97
CA MET A 132 -0.25 -10.59 -3.95
C MET A 132 -0.95 -9.37 -4.57
N ILE A 133 -0.22 -8.61 -5.40
CA ILE A 133 -0.75 -7.43 -6.08
C ILE A 133 -1.93 -7.78 -6.99
N GLY A 134 -1.87 -8.92 -7.71
CA GLY A 134 -2.99 -9.39 -8.52
C GLY A 134 -4.24 -9.65 -7.67
N MET A 135 -4.08 -10.26 -6.50
CA MET A 135 -5.17 -10.50 -5.55
C MET A 135 -5.78 -9.19 -5.02
N GLU A 136 -4.94 -8.18 -4.72
CA GLU A 136 -5.41 -6.85 -4.30
C GLU A 136 -6.29 -6.20 -5.38
N GLN A 137 -5.85 -6.20 -6.63
CA GLN A 137 -6.62 -5.59 -7.72
C GLN A 137 -7.97 -6.28 -7.90
N ILE A 138 -8.01 -7.61 -7.81
CA ILE A 138 -9.26 -8.39 -7.89
C ILE A 138 -10.22 -8.03 -6.75
N LEU A 139 -9.72 -7.94 -5.52
CA LEU A 139 -10.54 -7.54 -4.38
C LEU A 139 -11.04 -6.10 -4.48
N ALA A 140 -10.16 -5.16 -4.88
CA ALA A 140 -10.53 -3.76 -5.05
C ALA A 140 -11.63 -3.57 -6.11
N GLN A 141 -11.55 -4.30 -7.22
CA GLN A 141 -12.56 -4.25 -8.28
C GLN A 141 -13.91 -4.81 -7.82
N LYS A 142 -13.89 -5.91 -7.04
CA LYS A 142 -15.11 -6.62 -6.58
C LYS A 142 -15.80 -5.94 -5.38
N ALA A 143 -15.13 -5.07 -4.63
CA ALA A 143 -15.71 -4.40 -3.47
C ALA A 143 -16.97 -3.60 -3.85
N PRO A 144 -18.11 -3.78 -3.16
CA PRO A 144 -19.40 -3.15 -3.53
C PRO A 144 -19.52 -1.68 -3.11
N HIS A 145 -18.60 -1.17 -2.30
CA HIS A 145 -18.64 0.13 -1.65
C HIS A 145 -18.51 1.32 -2.61
N ASP A 146 -18.92 2.50 -2.16
CA ASP A 146 -18.87 3.75 -2.94
C ASP A 146 -17.44 4.26 -3.13
N VAL A 147 -16.60 4.13 -2.08
CA VAL A 147 -15.18 4.52 -2.13
C VAL A 147 -14.29 3.38 -1.68
N ILE A 148 -13.38 2.98 -2.55
CA ILE A 148 -12.41 1.93 -2.30
C ILE A 148 -11.02 2.55 -2.17
N PHE A 149 -10.41 2.40 -1.00
CA PHE A 149 -9.04 2.81 -0.71
C PHE A 149 -8.07 1.67 -1.00
N ILE A 150 -7.02 1.94 -1.76
CA ILE A 150 -5.96 0.99 -2.11
C ILE A 150 -4.67 1.47 -1.46
N ASP A 151 -3.95 0.58 -0.77
CA ASP A 151 -2.63 0.95 -0.23
C ASP A 151 -1.58 1.10 -1.34
N GLY A 152 -0.66 2.04 -1.15
CA GLY A 152 0.36 2.37 -2.14
C GLY A 152 -0.14 3.25 -3.29
N SER A 153 0.57 3.25 -4.41
CA SER A 153 0.29 4.05 -5.60
C SER A 153 -0.46 3.24 -6.66
N LEU A 154 -1.29 3.92 -7.47
CA LEU A 154 -1.93 3.31 -8.65
C LEU A 154 -0.93 2.81 -9.70
N THR A 155 0.33 3.23 -9.64
CA THR A 155 1.39 2.77 -10.54
C THR A 155 2.10 1.51 -10.05
N THR A 156 2.04 1.24 -8.76
CA THR A 156 2.71 0.10 -8.10
C THR A 156 2.34 -1.26 -8.72
N PRO A 157 1.05 -1.55 -9.03
CA PRO A 157 0.67 -2.82 -9.62
C PRO A 157 1.36 -3.09 -10.96
N LEU A 158 1.45 -2.09 -11.85
CA LEU A 158 2.14 -2.27 -13.13
C LEU A 158 3.61 -2.65 -12.93
N ILE A 159 4.32 -1.95 -12.04
CA ILE A 159 5.74 -2.18 -11.77
C ILE A 159 5.97 -3.60 -11.26
N PHE A 160 5.20 -4.03 -10.27
CA PHE A 160 5.39 -5.34 -9.64
C PHE A 160 4.93 -6.49 -10.54
N LEU A 161 3.84 -6.31 -11.30
CA LEU A 161 3.42 -7.31 -12.28
C LEU A 161 4.44 -7.47 -13.40
N ASN A 162 5.01 -6.36 -13.92
CA ASN A 162 6.07 -6.43 -14.92
C ASN A 162 7.30 -7.22 -14.43
N GLN A 163 7.75 -6.91 -13.21
CA GLN A 163 8.87 -7.64 -12.59
C GLN A 163 8.53 -9.13 -12.42
N ALA A 164 7.34 -9.44 -11.89
CA ALA A 164 6.92 -10.81 -11.64
C ALA A 164 6.78 -11.63 -12.93
N ILE A 165 6.15 -11.06 -13.96
CA ILE A 165 6.02 -11.70 -15.27
C ILE A 165 7.40 -11.97 -15.89
N GLY A 166 8.30 -10.96 -15.88
CA GLY A 166 9.65 -11.12 -16.39
C GLY A 166 10.40 -12.25 -15.70
N LYS A 167 10.27 -12.38 -14.35
CA LYS A 167 10.92 -13.47 -13.61
C LYS A 167 10.25 -14.83 -13.82
N ALA A 168 8.93 -14.88 -13.86
CA ALA A 168 8.16 -16.11 -14.09
C ALA A 168 8.35 -16.69 -15.51
N SER A 169 8.60 -15.83 -16.50
CA SER A 169 8.78 -16.21 -17.90
C SER A 169 10.17 -16.78 -18.23
N VAL A 170 11.14 -16.71 -17.31
CA VAL A 170 12.45 -17.35 -17.50
C VAL A 170 12.25 -18.87 -17.53
N SER A 171 12.85 -19.55 -18.51
CA SER A 171 12.62 -20.98 -18.78
C SER A 171 12.78 -21.88 -17.57
N ARG A 172 13.73 -21.60 -16.67
CA ARG A 172 13.95 -22.35 -15.43
C ARG A 172 12.82 -22.18 -14.41
N ASN A 173 12.04 -21.10 -14.50
CA ASN A 173 11.01 -20.72 -13.53
C ASN A 173 9.59 -21.07 -13.98
N THR A 174 9.39 -21.39 -15.25
CA THR A 174 8.05 -21.63 -15.83
C THR A 174 7.33 -22.81 -15.17
N ASP A 175 8.05 -23.80 -14.68
CA ASP A 175 7.49 -24.98 -14.01
C ASP A 175 7.23 -24.79 -12.51
N MET A 176 7.70 -23.71 -11.92
CA MET A 176 7.47 -23.40 -10.51
C MET A 176 5.98 -23.22 -10.24
N ALA A 177 5.53 -23.69 -9.07
CA ALA A 177 4.11 -23.56 -8.66
C ALA A 177 3.70 -22.10 -8.52
N VAL A 178 4.61 -21.24 -8.05
CA VAL A 178 4.38 -19.80 -7.93
C VAL A 178 4.20 -19.12 -9.30
N SER A 179 4.97 -19.52 -10.32
CA SER A 179 4.82 -18.99 -11.68
C SER A 179 3.51 -19.41 -12.32
N LYS A 180 3.13 -20.70 -12.18
CA LYS A 180 1.84 -21.20 -12.65
C LYS A 180 0.67 -20.46 -12.02
N LYS A 181 0.76 -20.18 -10.70
CA LYS A 181 -0.28 -19.41 -10.00
C LYS A 181 -0.35 -17.96 -10.46
N LEU A 182 0.79 -17.31 -10.70
CA LEU A 182 0.79 -15.96 -11.26
C LEU A 182 0.05 -15.92 -12.60
N PHE A 183 0.41 -16.79 -13.55
CA PHE A 183 -0.22 -16.80 -14.87
C PHE A 183 -1.70 -17.23 -14.85
N GLU A 184 -2.11 -18.02 -13.85
CA GLU A 184 -3.52 -18.38 -13.63
C GLU A 184 -4.37 -17.14 -13.28
N ILE A 185 -3.89 -16.29 -12.37
CA ILE A 185 -4.67 -15.13 -11.89
C ILE A 185 -4.50 -13.87 -12.75
N LEU A 186 -3.42 -13.80 -13.53
CA LEU A 186 -2.99 -12.60 -14.23
C LEU A 186 -4.06 -11.99 -15.17
N PRO A 187 -4.82 -12.78 -15.94
CA PRO A 187 -5.87 -12.21 -16.80
C PRO A 187 -6.97 -11.49 -16.00
N GLU A 188 -7.43 -12.08 -14.90
CA GLU A 188 -8.41 -11.46 -14.02
C GLU A 188 -7.84 -10.22 -13.32
N ALA A 189 -6.60 -10.30 -12.84
CA ALA A 189 -5.92 -9.20 -12.18
C ALA A 189 -5.70 -8.00 -13.09
N LEU A 190 -5.27 -8.22 -14.34
CA LEU A 190 -5.07 -7.13 -15.31
C LEU A 190 -6.38 -6.48 -15.72
N LYS A 191 -7.44 -7.28 -15.91
CA LYS A 191 -8.78 -6.75 -16.17
C LYS A 191 -9.31 -5.92 -15.00
N ALA A 192 -9.13 -6.39 -13.76
CA ALA A 192 -9.51 -5.65 -12.56
C ALA A 192 -8.73 -4.34 -12.44
N TYR A 193 -7.43 -4.38 -12.66
CA TYR A 193 -6.59 -3.19 -12.62
C TYR A 193 -6.96 -2.16 -13.70
N GLN A 194 -7.24 -2.61 -14.92
CA GLN A 194 -7.77 -1.74 -15.98
C GLN A 194 -9.06 -1.05 -15.53
N GLU A 195 -10.01 -1.79 -14.93
CA GLU A 195 -11.28 -1.22 -14.48
C GLU A 195 -11.07 -0.19 -13.36
N VAL A 196 -10.19 -0.47 -12.41
CA VAL A 196 -9.82 0.46 -11.34
C VAL A 196 -9.29 1.79 -11.90
N LEU A 197 -8.42 1.74 -12.92
CA LEU A 197 -7.78 2.91 -13.49
C LEU A 197 -8.66 3.69 -14.47
N ALA A 198 -9.40 2.98 -15.32
CA ALA A 198 -10.12 3.55 -16.47
C ALA A 198 -11.62 3.71 -16.22
N SER A 199 -12.09 3.50 -14.98
CA SER A 199 -13.51 3.59 -14.65
C SER A 199 -14.09 4.95 -14.98
N THR A 200 -15.26 4.94 -15.64
CA THR A 200 -16.11 6.10 -15.86
C THR A 200 -17.37 6.06 -15.00
N ARG A 201 -17.45 5.14 -14.06
CA ARG A 201 -18.57 5.01 -13.11
C ARG A 201 -18.65 6.24 -12.22
N THR A 202 -19.86 6.69 -11.94
CA THR A 202 -20.15 7.83 -11.07
C THR A 202 -20.62 7.40 -9.67
N ASP A 203 -20.98 6.13 -9.52
CA ASP A 203 -21.46 5.52 -8.28
C ASP A 203 -20.34 4.88 -7.44
N LYS A 204 -19.12 4.80 -7.97
CA LYS A 204 -17.98 4.17 -7.31
C LYS A 204 -16.68 4.86 -7.65
N SER A 205 -15.82 5.01 -6.66
CA SER A 205 -14.50 5.63 -6.81
C SER A 205 -13.40 4.76 -6.22
N TRP A 206 -12.37 4.48 -7.00
CA TRP A 206 -11.14 3.87 -6.52
C TRP A 206 -10.07 4.93 -6.36
N VAL A 207 -9.45 4.96 -5.20
CA VAL A 207 -8.39 5.92 -4.88
C VAL A 207 -7.23 5.21 -4.19
N ALA A 208 -6.01 5.50 -4.62
CA ALA A 208 -4.81 5.03 -3.95
C ALA A 208 -4.24 6.10 -3.01
N MET A 209 -3.69 5.64 -1.90
CA MET A 209 -3.22 6.51 -0.83
C MET A 209 -1.81 6.11 -0.37
N PRO A 210 -0.76 6.47 -1.14
CA PRO A 210 0.61 6.13 -0.78
C PRO A 210 1.02 6.83 0.53
N LYS A 211 1.53 6.03 1.47
CA LYS A 211 2.00 6.50 2.79
C LYS A 211 3.35 7.21 2.70
N TYR A 212 4.21 6.72 1.83
CA TYR A 212 5.54 7.26 1.59
C TYR A 212 5.70 7.59 0.11
N THR A 213 6.16 8.79 -0.17
CA THR A 213 6.34 9.28 -1.54
C THR A 213 7.51 10.24 -1.58
N THR A 214 8.24 10.22 -2.67
CA THR A 214 9.29 11.19 -2.99
C THR A 214 8.85 12.15 -4.11
N HIS A 215 7.59 12.04 -4.55
CA HIS A 215 7.03 12.84 -5.63
C HIS A 215 6.91 14.31 -5.27
N ARG A 216 7.10 15.16 -6.26
CA ARG A 216 7.24 16.61 -6.12
C ARG A 216 6.50 17.39 -7.21
N GLU A 217 5.36 16.91 -7.64
CA GLU A 217 4.59 17.50 -8.74
C GLU A 217 4.30 19.00 -8.52
N ILE A 218 3.91 19.37 -7.30
CA ILE A 218 3.66 20.76 -6.91
C ILE A 218 4.99 21.49 -6.75
N GLY A 219 5.95 20.88 -6.07
CA GLY A 219 7.27 21.47 -5.86
C GLY A 219 8.00 21.79 -7.17
N ILE A 220 7.92 20.92 -8.15
CA ILE A 220 8.46 21.12 -9.51
C ILE A 220 7.71 22.26 -10.21
N GLN A 221 6.37 22.22 -10.22
CA GLN A 221 5.54 23.24 -10.85
C GLN A 221 5.77 24.64 -10.28
N LEU A 222 5.99 24.74 -8.97
CA LEU A 222 6.16 26.01 -8.26
C LEU A 222 7.62 26.43 -8.03
N GLY A 223 8.58 25.61 -8.50
CA GLY A 223 9.99 25.88 -8.32
C GLY A 223 10.48 25.83 -6.86
N TRP A 224 9.87 24.96 -6.04
CA TRP A 224 10.27 24.80 -4.65
C TRP A 224 11.63 24.08 -4.52
N ASP A 225 12.28 24.28 -3.38
CA ASP A 225 13.52 23.59 -3.04
C ASP A 225 13.38 22.08 -3.13
N GLN A 226 14.40 21.42 -3.67
CA GLN A 226 14.41 19.98 -3.92
C GLN A 226 14.59 19.12 -2.67
N SER A 227 14.78 19.71 -1.52
CA SER A 227 15.10 19.01 -0.27
C SER A 227 13.92 18.22 0.34
N TYR A 228 12.69 18.53 -0.07
CA TYR A 228 11.47 17.94 0.51
C TYR A 228 10.50 17.47 -0.56
N ASP A 229 9.80 16.37 -0.28
CA ASP A 229 8.64 15.93 -1.07
C ASP A 229 7.40 16.80 -0.79
N ASP A 230 6.45 16.75 -1.72
CA ASP A 230 5.23 17.57 -1.62
C ASP A 230 4.39 17.24 -0.39
N ARG A 231 4.27 15.96 -0.02
CA ARG A 231 3.46 15.53 1.12
C ARG A 231 4.00 16.08 2.43
N ALA A 232 5.33 16.04 2.59
CA ALA A 232 5.98 16.60 3.78
C ALA A 232 5.71 18.11 3.91
N LEU A 233 5.94 18.88 2.82
CA LEU A 233 5.68 20.33 2.83
C LEU A 233 4.22 20.65 3.04
N LEU A 234 3.32 20.02 2.28
CA LEU A 234 1.89 20.30 2.34
C LEU A 234 1.25 19.94 3.69
N THR A 235 1.86 19.00 4.45
CA THR A 235 1.44 18.71 5.83
C THR A 235 1.51 19.95 6.71
N PHE A 236 2.51 20.82 6.50
CA PHE A 236 2.68 22.07 7.24
C PHE A 236 1.98 23.28 6.60
N LEU A 237 1.73 23.22 5.29
CA LEU A 237 1.15 24.33 4.54
C LEU A 237 -0.37 24.32 4.55
N LEU A 238 -0.99 23.14 4.47
CA LEU A 238 -2.46 23.01 4.46
C LEU A 238 -3.04 23.15 5.86
N ASN A 239 -4.16 23.87 5.95
CA ASN A 239 -5.02 23.86 7.13
C ASN A 239 -6.04 22.71 7.03
N PRO A 240 -6.66 22.29 8.16
CA PRO A 240 -7.75 21.31 8.13
C PRO A 240 -8.86 21.71 7.17
N GLY A 241 -9.34 20.74 6.40
CA GLY A 241 -10.34 20.95 5.35
C GLY A 241 -9.79 21.54 4.05
N GLU A 242 -8.49 21.86 3.97
CA GLU A 242 -7.88 22.32 2.73
C GLU A 242 -7.32 21.19 1.89
N LEU A 243 -7.39 21.36 0.57
CA LEU A 243 -6.85 20.45 -0.43
C LEU A 243 -6.22 21.22 -1.59
N THR A 244 -5.40 20.54 -2.36
CA THR A 244 -4.91 21.06 -3.63
C THR A 244 -5.93 20.80 -4.74
N LYS A 245 -5.92 21.60 -5.80
CA LYS A 245 -6.61 21.21 -7.04
C LYS A 245 -6.01 19.93 -7.59
N PRO A 246 -6.76 19.16 -8.40
CA PRO A 246 -6.19 18.02 -9.11
C PRO A 246 -5.04 18.46 -10.01
N ILE A 247 -3.90 17.83 -9.84
CA ILE A 247 -2.69 18.02 -10.64
C ILE A 247 -2.36 16.74 -11.42
N GLU A 248 -1.54 16.85 -12.43
CA GLU A 248 -1.07 15.69 -13.19
C GLU A 248 -0.07 14.89 -12.39
N PHE A 249 -0.16 13.56 -12.50
CA PHE A 249 0.83 12.66 -11.94
C PHE A 249 2.16 12.84 -12.67
N GLU A 250 3.26 12.94 -11.93
CA GLU A 250 4.61 12.98 -12.50
C GLU A 250 4.91 11.70 -13.25
N GLN A 251 5.11 11.81 -14.56
CA GLN A 251 5.39 10.66 -15.40
C GLN A 251 6.87 10.27 -15.28
N PRO A 252 7.20 8.99 -15.32
CA PRO A 252 8.59 8.54 -15.38
C PRO A 252 9.25 8.96 -16.69
N ASP A 253 10.56 9.11 -16.68
CA ASP A 253 11.35 9.43 -17.88
C ASP A 253 11.22 8.36 -18.97
N GLU A 254 11.09 7.10 -18.55
CA GLU A 254 10.85 5.97 -19.45
C GLU A 254 9.37 5.62 -19.54
N PRO A 255 8.86 5.24 -20.73
CA PRO A 255 7.47 4.82 -20.88
C PRO A 255 7.11 3.64 -19.98
N TRP A 256 5.87 3.61 -19.50
CA TRP A 256 5.35 2.46 -18.75
C TRP A 256 5.51 1.16 -19.55
N HIS A 257 6.19 0.19 -18.95
CA HIS A 257 6.47 -1.09 -19.59
C HIS A 257 5.79 -2.25 -18.85
N LEU A 258 4.99 -2.98 -19.60
CA LEU A 258 4.41 -4.26 -19.20
C LEU A 258 4.09 -5.02 -20.48
N THR A 259 4.45 -6.30 -20.51
CA THR A 259 4.19 -7.16 -21.68
C THR A 259 3.67 -8.51 -21.22
N TYR A 260 2.49 -8.85 -21.71
CA TYR A 260 1.87 -10.18 -21.56
C TYR A 260 0.87 -10.37 -22.69
N GLU A 261 1.26 -11.13 -23.71
CA GLU A 261 0.52 -11.29 -24.96
C GLU A 261 -0.97 -11.64 -24.80
N PRO A 262 -1.37 -12.54 -23.87
CA PRO A 262 -2.79 -12.85 -23.69
C PRO A 262 -3.69 -11.68 -23.25
N CYS A 263 -3.10 -10.58 -22.75
CA CYS A 263 -3.84 -9.42 -22.20
C CYS A 263 -3.32 -8.09 -22.76
N GLU A 264 -2.89 -8.08 -24.02
CA GLU A 264 -2.31 -6.87 -24.65
C GLU A 264 -3.27 -5.67 -24.64
N LYS A 265 -4.56 -5.90 -24.84
CA LYS A 265 -5.57 -4.82 -24.85
C LYS A 265 -5.74 -4.18 -23.48
N GLU A 266 -5.82 -4.98 -22.44
CA GLU A 266 -5.91 -4.53 -21.06
C GLU A 266 -4.66 -3.74 -20.66
N ILE A 267 -3.49 -4.23 -21.05
CA ILE A 267 -2.21 -3.59 -20.78
C ILE A 267 -2.10 -2.23 -21.47
N GLU A 268 -2.47 -2.12 -22.72
CA GLU A 268 -2.46 -0.83 -23.41
C GLU A 268 -3.45 0.17 -22.77
N ALA A 269 -4.63 -0.28 -22.37
CA ALA A 269 -5.58 0.56 -21.65
C ALA A 269 -5.03 1.00 -20.28
N ILE A 270 -4.34 0.11 -19.53
CA ILE A 270 -3.67 0.42 -18.28
C ILE A 270 -2.62 1.51 -18.51
N LYS A 271 -1.68 1.32 -19.43
CA LYS A 271 -0.62 2.29 -19.76
C LYS A 271 -1.21 3.66 -20.09
N ASN A 272 -2.22 3.69 -20.95
CA ASN A 272 -2.91 4.93 -21.33
C ASN A 272 -3.62 5.62 -20.17
N SER A 273 -4.11 4.85 -19.19
CA SER A 273 -4.76 5.41 -17.99
C SER A 273 -3.74 5.97 -17.01
N LEU A 274 -2.60 5.32 -16.85
CA LEU A 274 -1.52 5.77 -15.97
C LEU A 274 -0.95 7.14 -16.40
N THR A 275 -0.91 7.44 -17.70
CA THR A 275 -0.47 8.76 -18.20
C THR A 275 -1.44 9.89 -17.86
N LYS A 276 -2.67 9.58 -17.44
CA LYS A 276 -3.74 10.54 -17.19
C LYS A 276 -4.12 10.64 -15.72
N LEU A 277 -3.42 9.96 -14.84
CA LEU A 277 -3.69 10.00 -13.40
C LEU A 277 -3.67 11.44 -12.88
N ARG A 278 -4.51 11.67 -11.87
CA ARG A 278 -4.61 12.94 -11.15
C ARG A 278 -4.35 12.71 -9.67
N ILE A 279 -3.80 13.72 -9.05
CA ILE A 279 -3.45 13.71 -7.64
C ILE A 279 -4.06 14.92 -6.97
N ILE A 280 -4.54 14.72 -5.77
CA ILE A 280 -4.83 15.79 -4.81
C ILE A 280 -4.10 15.50 -3.50
N TYR A 281 -3.73 16.56 -2.79
CA TYR A 281 -3.30 16.47 -1.40
C TYR A 281 -4.39 17.07 -0.53
N TYR A 282 -4.82 16.36 0.49
CA TYR A 282 -5.90 16.76 1.37
C TYR A 282 -5.54 16.60 2.85
N LYS A 283 -5.82 17.61 3.65
CA LYS A 283 -5.67 17.56 5.12
C LYS A 283 -7.03 17.55 5.79
N PRO A 284 -7.57 16.36 6.16
CA PRO A 284 -8.92 16.26 6.71
C PRO A 284 -9.06 16.88 8.10
N HIS A 285 -8.05 16.75 8.96
CA HIS A 285 -8.03 17.16 10.36
C HIS A 285 -6.65 17.68 10.78
N ASP A 286 -6.58 18.38 11.93
CA ASP A 286 -5.33 18.91 12.49
C ASP A 286 -4.30 17.82 12.79
N TRP A 287 -4.76 16.66 13.26
CA TRP A 287 -3.94 15.52 13.66
C TRP A 287 -3.54 14.57 12.51
N VAL A 288 -4.05 14.81 11.31
CA VAL A 288 -3.71 13.99 10.14
C VAL A 288 -2.74 14.76 9.25
N PRO A 289 -1.63 14.15 8.79
CA PRO A 289 -0.77 14.77 7.79
C PRO A 289 -1.54 14.98 6.48
N ALA A 290 -1.00 15.77 5.57
CA ALA A 290 -1.56 15.85 4.23
C ALA A 290 -1.51 14.45 3.59
N LEU A 291 -2.67 13.99 3.13
CA LEU A 291 -2.83 12.71 2.46
C LEU A 291 -2.70 12.93 0.96
N ARG A 292 -1.83 12.16 0.31
CA ARG A 292 -1.76 12.07 -1.15
C ARG A 292 -2.84 11.11 -1.61
N ILE A 293 -3.64 11.52 -2.57
CA ILE A 293 -4.76 10.77 -3.12
C ILE A 293 -4.59 10.71 -4.63
N GLU A 294 -4.38 9.52 -5.15
CA GLU A 294 -4.25 9.27 -6.59
C GLU A 294 -5.55 8.69 -7.13
N MET A 295 -5.98 9.17 -8.30
CA MET A 295 -7.25 8.78 -8.89
C MET A 295 -7.23 8.89 -10.42
N GLY A 296 -8.17 8.19 -11.06
CA GLY A 296 -8.39 8.30 -12.49
C GLY A 296 -8.94 9.69 -12.91
N PRO A 297 -8.73 10.10 -14.17
CA PRO A 297 -9.13 11.43 -14.65
C PRO A 297 -10.64 11.67 -14.60
N SER A 298 -11.46 10.64 -14.79
CA SER A 298 -12.93 10.76 -14.71
C SER A 298 -13.39 11.17 -13.31
N ILE A 299 -12.80 10.58 -12.27
CA ILE A 299 -13.07 10.90 -10.87
C ILE A 299 -12.62 12.33 -10.58
N ALA A 300 -11.40 12.68 -10.95
CA ALA A 300 -10.82 13.99 -10.67
C ALA A 300 -11.55 15.16 -11.35
N SER A 301 -12.23 14.91 -12.45
CA SER A 301 -13.03 15.90 -13.18
C SER A 301 -14.47 16.04 -12.68
N ASN A 302 -14.90 15.19 -11.75
CA ASN A 302 -16.26 15.17 -11.22
C ASN A 302 -16.25 15.68 -9.76
N ASP A 303 -16.64 16.93 -9.57
CA ASP A 303 -16.67 17.57 -8.24
C ASP A 303 -17.54 16.82 -7.21
N TYR A 304 -18.57 16.10 -7.64
CA TYR A 304 -19.40 15.28 -6.73
C TYR A 304 -18.63 14.05 -6.24
N GLN A 305 -17.92 13.35 -7.14
CA GLN A 305 -17.07 12.21 -6.74
C GLN A 305 -15.91 12.68 -5.85
N VAL A 306 -15.29 13.81 -6.16
CA VAL A 306 -14.26 14.40 -5.29
C VAL A 306 -14.85 14.71 -3.92
N ALA A 307 -16.02 15.35 -3.84
CA ALA A 307 -16.71 15.61 -2.58
C ALA A 307 -16.96 14.32 -1.77
N THR A 308 -17.40 13.26 -2.44
CA THR A 308 -17.65 11.96 -1.83
C THR A 308 -16.36 11.36 -1.25
N ILE A 309 -15.24 11.43 -1.99
CA ILE A 309 -13.92 10.95 -1.54
C ILE A 309 -13.45 11.77 -0.31
N LEU A 310 -13.55 13.09 -0.36
CA LEU A 310 -13.14 13.95 0.76
C LEU A 310 -13.96 13.63 2.02
N GLN A 311 -15.28 13.45 1.88
CA GLN A 311 -16.16 13.06 2.96
C GLN A 311 -15.85 11.66 3.50
N ALA A 312 -15.55 10.70 2.62
CA ALA A 312 -15.09 9.37 2.99
C ALA A 312 -13.83 9.44 3.87
N ILE A 313 -12.81 10.15 3.42
CA ILE A 313 -11.55 10.30 4.14
C ILE A 313 -11.78 11.00 5.49
N LYS A 314 -12.51 12.09 5.51
CA LYS A 314 -12.82 12.84 6.73
C LYS A 314 -13.53 11.98 7.77
N TYR A 315 -14.50 11.18 7.33
CA TYR A 315 -15.26 10.28 8.20
C TYR A 315 -14.38 9.12 8.71
N GLN A 316 -13.56 8.54 7.85
CA GLN A 316 -12.72 7.38 8.21
C GLN A 316 -11.46 7.75 9.01
N CYS A 317 -10.99 9.01 8.93
CA CYS A 317 -9.87 9.54 9.72
C CYS A 317 -10.30 10.20 11.02
N SER A 318 -11.42 9.81 11.62
CA SER A 318 -12.04 10.48 12.77
C SER A 318 -11.33 10.27 14.12
N SER A 319 -10.27 9.48 14.18
CA SER A 319 -9.47 9.21 15.40
C SER A 319 -8.08 9.82 15.33
N PRO A 320 -7.62 10.56 16.37
CA PRO A 320 -6.26 11.10 16.41
C PRO A 320 -5.13 10.04 16.41
N SER A 321 -5.47 8.78 16.69
CA SER A 321 -4.51 7.67 16.71
C SER A 321 -4.29 7.02 15.35
N ILE A 322 -5.03 7.44 14.32
CA ILE A 322 -5.00 6.84 12.98
C ILE A 322 -4.79 7.95 11.95
N PHE A 323 -3.67 7.90 11.23
CA PHE A 323 -3.26 8.94 10.26
C PHE A 323 -3.64 8.63 8.81
N GLU A 324 -4.55 7.69 8.61
CA GLU A 324 -5.07 7.22 7.33
C GLU A 324 -6.52 6.75 7.48
N PRO A 325 -7.27 6.49 6.40
CA PRO A 325 -8.62 5.93 6.52
C PRO A 325 -8.63 4.62 7.30
N TYR A 326 -9.56 4.51 8.24
CA TYR A 326 -9.69 3.36 9.15
C TYR A 326 -9.66 1.98 8.45
N PRO A 327 -10.40 1.74 7.32
CA PRO A 327 -10.37 0.42 6.69
C PRO A 327 -9.00 0.08 6.13
N LEU A 328 -8.25 1.07 5.65
CA LEU A 328 -6.89 0.86 5.13
C LEU A 328 -5.91 0.52 6.27
N PHE A 329 -6.00 1.26 7.38
CA PHE A 329 -5.21 1.00 8.58
C PHE A 329 -5.41 -0.42 9.13
N ILE A 330 -6.65 -0.91 9.16
CA ILE A 330 -6.94 -2.27 9.65
C ILE A 330 -6.51 -3.33 8.65
N ALA A 331 -6.71 -3.09 7.33
CA ALA A 331 -6.26 -4.01 6.28
C ALA A 331 -4.74 -4.22 6.36
N ASP A 332 -3.95 -3.13 6.45
CA ASP A 332 -2.49 -3.15 6.63
C ASP A 332 -2.06 -3.98 7.87
N ARG A 333 -2.72 -3.77 9.01
CA ARG A 333 -2.43 -4.56 10.22
C ARG A 333 -2.74 -6.04 10.06
N MET A 334 -3.85 -6.38 9.40
CA MET A 334 -4.23 -7.77 9.15
C MET A 334 -3.21 -8.48 8.28
N VAL A 335 -2.87 -7.91 7.13
CA VAL A 335 -1.95 -8.57 6.18
C VAL A 335 -0.52 -8.66 6.72
N LYS A 336 -0.05 -7.68 7.48
CA LYS A 336 1.27 -7.72 8.14
C LYS A 336 1.40 -8.87 9.13
N SER A 337 0.30 -9.32 9.70
CA SER A 337 0.30 -10.47 10.61
C SER A 337 0.63 -11.80 9.90
N LEU A 338 0.56 -11.84 8.56
CA LEU A 338 0.91 -13.03 7.76
C LEU A 338 2.34 -13.50 8.03
N GLY A 339 3.30 -12.55 8.07
CA GLY A 339 4.70 -12.88 8.34
C GLY A 339 4.92 -13.54 9.70
N GLY A 340 4.18 -13.08 10.73
CA GLY A 340 4.21 -13.67 12.07
C GLY A 340 3.49 -15.02 12.17
N ALA A 341 2.55 -15.31 11.26
CA ALA A 341 1.81 -16.57 11.24
C ALA A 341 2.60 -17.72 10.60
N LEU A 342 3.57 -17.44 9.70
CA LEU A 342 4.32 -18.48 9.00
C LEU A 342 5.09 -19.45 9.90
N PRO A 343 5.81 -19.04 10.97
CA PRO A 343 6.45 -19.96 11.89
C PRO A 343 5.46 -20.92 12.57
N THR A 344 4.27 -20.42 12.93
CA THR A 344 3.20 -21.27 13.49
C THR A 344 2.69 -22.25 12.45
N PHE A 345 2.45 -21.78 11.23
CA PHE A 345 2.05 -22.65 10.11
C PHE A 345 3.08 -23.75 9.84
N ARG A 346 4.39 -23.40 9.82
CA ARG A 346 5.49 -24.38 9.72
C ARG A 346 5.39 -25.44 10.82
N SER A 347 5.15 -25.04 12.06
CA SER A 347 5.04 -25.99 13.18
C SER A 347 3.88 -26.98 12.97
N VAL A 348 2.75 -26.50 12.44
CA VAL A 348 1.62 -27.37 12.08
C VAL A 348 1.99 -28.35 10.96
N VAL A 349 2.65 -27.86 9.90
CA VAL A 349 3.12 -28.69 8.78
C VAL A 349 4.13 -29.74 9.28
N THR A 350 5.08 -29.36 10.11
CA THR A 350 6.07 -30.28 10.71
C THR A 350 5.38 -31.40 11.48
N ARG A 351 4.35 -31.08 12.28
CA ARG A 351 3.57 -32.08 13.00
C ARG A 351 2.85 -33.05 12.05
N GLN A 352 2.20 -32.53 10.99
CA GLN A 352 1.51 -33.37 10.02
C GLN A 352 2.48 -34.29 9.27
N MET A 353 3.69 -33.79 8.94
CA MET A 353 4.74 -34.62 8.35
C MET A 353 5.15 -35.73 9.31
N ALA A 354 5.37 -35.40 10.59
CA ALA A 354 5.78 -36.34 11.62
C ALA A 354 4.72 -37.46 11.86
N GLU A 355 3.44 -37.12 11.78
CA GLU A 355 2.35 -38.10 11.94
C GLU A 355 2.24 -39.09 10.75
N ASN A 356 2.78 -38.75 9.58
CA ASN A 356 2.66 -39.54 8.36
C ASN A 356 3.97 -40.10 7.83
N TYR A 357 5.09 -39.87 8.51
CA TYR A 357 6.41 -40.30 8.06
C TYR A 357 6.83 -41.59 8.80
N GLU A 358 7.19 -42.62 8.03
CA GLU A 358 7.62 -43.91 8.54
C GLU A 358 9.14 -44.01 8.79
N GLY A 359 9.91 -42.95 8.49
CA GLY A 359 11.38 -42.90 8.65
C GLY A 359 11.83 -42.27 9.95
N ASP A 360 13.10 -41.80 9.97
CA ASP A 360 13.68 -41.14 11.13
C ASP A 360 13.08 -39.73 11.34
N MET A 361 12.45 -39.53 12.47
CA MET A 361 11.87 -38.23 12.86
C MET A 361 12.89 -37.09 12.89
N GLY A 362 14.17 -37.40 13.15
CA GLY A 362 15.26 -36.43 13.11
C GLY A 362 15.43 -35.79 11.73
N GLU A 363 15.21 -36.55 10.67
CA GLU A 363 15.30 -36.05 9.28
C GLU A 363 14.20 -35.00 8.98
N ILE A 364 12.98 -35.21 9.52
CA ILE A 364 11.90 -34.25 9.35
C ILE A 364 12.23 -32.95 10.08
N PHE A 365 12.67 -33.02 11.32
CA PHE A 365 13.05 -31.83 12.08
C PHE A 365 14.20 -31.06 11.41
N LEU A 366 15.19 -31.76 10.86
CA LEU A 366 16.27 -31.14 10.11
C LEU A 366 15.76 -30.47 8.81
N SER A 367 14.91 -31.14 8.04
CA SER A 367 14.37 -30.58 6.78
C SER A 367 13.51 -29.34 7.00
N MET A 368 12.82 -29.27 8.14
CA MET A 368 11.96 -28.15 8.52
C MET A 368 12.68 -27.07 9.34
N HIS A 369 14.02 -27.22 9.53
CA HIS A 369 14.81 -26.22 10.22
C HIS A 369 15.07 -25.01 9.31
N GLY A 370 14.77 -23.81 9.80
CA GLY A 370 15.12 -22.55 9.15
C GLY A 370 16.43 -22.00 9.72
N TYR A 371 17.29 -21.50 8.86
CA TYR A 371 18.61 -20.95 9.25
C TYR A 371 18.49 -19.68 10.11
N ARG A 372 17.37 -18.97 10.04
CA ARG A 372 17.06 -17.77 10.82
C ARG A 372 15.61 -17.84 11.27
N THR A 373 15.40 -18.43 12.44
CA THR A 373 14.06 -18.52 13.05
C THR A 373 13.63 -17.21 13.73
N GLU A 374 14.55 -16.31 13.97
CA GLU A 374 14.28 -15.02 14.63
C GLU A 374 14.22 -13.91 13.58
N LYS A 375 13.03 -13.65 13.05
CA LYS A 375 12.78 -12.34 12.44
C LYS A 375 12.57 -11.35 13.57
N ILE A 376 13.49 -10.39 13.69
CA ILE A 376 13.31 -9.21 14.52
C ILE A 376 11.96 -8.60 14.13
N LYS A 377 11.05 -8.53 15.09
CA LYS A 377 9.71 -7.95 14.96
C LYS A 377 9.79 -6.45 14.77
#